data_a5787b3b579c67cd9e410b68636def93
#
_entry.id   a5787b3b579c67cd9e410b68636def93
#
_cell.length_a   1.000
_cell.length_b   1.000
_cell.length_c   1.000
_cell.angle_alpha   90.00
_cell.angle_beta   90.00
_cell.angle_gamma   90.00
#
_symmetry.space_group_name_H-M   'P 1'
#
loop_
_entity.id
_entity.type
_entity.pdbx_description
1 polymer ?
#
loop_
_entity_poly.entity_id
_entity_poly.type
_entity_poly.pdbx_seq_one_letter_code
_entity_poly.pdbx_strand_id
1 'polypeptide(L)'
;LKAWTFLTALQDLKGFEEKVGTRRPTGQSNSRDFRGPNWLDKRQEAESYADHDPTVPIVGGGQAGLATAARLGALGIDALIVDRHERIGDTWRKRYHALTLHNQVQVNHMPYMPFPPTWPTYIPKDKIANWFEAYVEALELNYWTGTEFLGGAYDEAAGQWTVRLKRADGSIREMKPRHVVLAPGVSGVANRPDIATLENFEGRVVHSSEYTDGEDFTGKKAIVIGTGNSGHDISQDLYSSGATVTMVQRSPTLVTNIEPAAQLPYTLYDSGPPLEDCDLITVSMPTPLVREAHVGYTDRSKELDAETLAGLRRIGFKLAHGADGTGWQFLYLTRGGGYYFNVGCSDLLIEEKIRLVQFDDIDHFEAGGARLKSGETIPADLVVLATGYKDTSSLVARLFGDDIAEKVGPIWGFGDGLELRNMYRPTPQPGLWFIAGSLAQCRINSKYLAQQIKAMEEGLIGRDGTPL
;
A
#
# COMPACT_ATOMS: atom_id res chain seq x y z
N LEU A 1 26.75 -25.46 -18.62
CA LEU A 1 26.01 -24.52 -17.79
C LEU A 1 24.76 -25.21 -17.29
N LYS A 2 24.52 -25.20 -15.98
CA LYS A 2 23.27 -25.64 -15.37
C LYS A 2 22.48 -24.37 -14.96
N ALA A 3 21.20 -24.29 -15.38
CA ALA A 3 20.31 -23.24 -14.88
C ALA A 3 19.95 -23.55 -13.42
N TRP A 4 20.03 -22.55 -12.56
CA TRP A 4 19.59 -22.64 -11.16
C TRP A 4 18.12 -22.30 -11.02
N THR A 5 17.66 -21.33 -11.81
CA THR A 5 16.27 -20.92 -11.87
C THR A 5 15.86 -20.79 -13.33
N PHE A 6 14.59 -21.01 -13.60
CA PHE A 6 13.99 -20.82 -14.92
C PHE A 6 12.65 -20.09 -14.71
N LEU A 7 12.53 -18.91 -15.31
CA LEU A 7 11.30 -18.13 -15.30
C LEU A 7 10.61 -18.25 -16.67
N THR A 8 9.34 -18.62 -16.64
CA THR A 8 8.42 -18.34 -17.74
C THR A 8 7.44 -17.29 -17.27
N ALA A 9 7.46 -16.13 -17.89
CA ALA A 9 6.55 -15.04 -17.59
C ALA A 9 5.82 -14.61 -18.86
N LEU A 10 4.50 -14.64 -18.81
CA LEU A 10 3.66 -14.15 -19.89
C LEU A 10 3.91 -12.65 -20.08
N GLN A 11 4.40 -12.26 -21.25
CA GLN A 11 4.66 -10.86 -21.56
C GLN A 11 3.48 -10.20 -22.27
N ASP A 12 2.87 -10.91 -23.21
CA ASP A 12 1.71 -10.45 -23.96
C ASP A 12 0.74 -11.62 -24.20
N LEU A 13 -0.54 -11.34 -24.36
CA LEU A 13 -1.54 -12.27 -24.88
C LEU A 13 -1.53 -12.15 -26.40
N LYS A 14 -1.14 -13.23 -27.12
CA LYS A 14 -1.06 -13.24 -28.57
C LYS A 14 -2.41 -12.88 -29.21
N GLY A 15 -2.42 -11.81 -30.00
CA GLY A 15 -3.61 -11.26 -30.64
C GLY A 15 -4.39 -10.24 -29.80
N PHE A 16 -3.99 -10.07 -28.52
CA PHE A 16 -4.61 -9.15 -27.56
C PHE A 16 -3.56 -8.32 -26.81
N GLU A 17 -2.47 -7.98 -27.50
CA GLU A 17 -1.36 -7.24 -26.94
C GLU A 17 -1.76 -5.82 -26.52
N GLU A 18 -0.99 -5.24 -25.58
CA GLU A 18 -1.18 -3.85 -25.15
C GLU A 18 -1.07 -2.88 -26.35
N LYS A 19 -2.01 -1.94 -26.44
CA LYS A 19 -2.07 -0.92 -27.51
C LYS A 19 -1.16 0.27 -27.21
N VAL A 20 0.11 0.02 -26.99
CA VAL A 20 1.12 1.03 -26.61
C VAL A 20 2.26 1.11 -27.63
N GLY A 21 2.99 2.22 -27.61
CA GLY A 21 4.17 2.42 -28.48
C GLY A 21 3.83 2.27 -29.97
N THR A 22 4.46 1.33 -30.64
CA THR A 22 4.25 1.05 -32.09
C THR A 22 2.90 0.39 -32.38
N ARG A 23 2.21 -0.15 -31.37
CA ARG A 23 0.88 -0.78 -31.49
C ARG A 23 -0.26 0.21 -31.19
N ARG A 24 0.01 1.51 -31.08
CA ARG A 24 -1.02 2.54 -30.91
C ARG A 24 -2.07 2.45 -32.03
N PRO A 25 -3.36 2.72 -31.71
CA PRO A 25 -4.39 2.88 -32.72
C PRO A 25 -3.98 3.89 -33.80
N THR A 26 -4.22 3.56 -35.05
CA THR A 26 -3.88 4.39 -36.21
C THR A 26 -5.11 4.60 -37.11
N GLY A 27 -4.98 5.41 -38.16
CA GLY A 27 -6.00 5.60 -39.15
C GLY A 27 -7.21 6.39 -38.66
N GLN A 28 -8.42 5.86 -38.85
CA GLN A 28 -9.66 6.58 -38.55
C GLN A 28 -9.87 6.88 -37.06
N SER A 29 -9.24 6.18 -36.15
CA SER A 29 -9.28 6.47 -34.71
C SER A 29 -8.74 7.88 -34.36
N ASN A 30 -7.91 8.45 -35.25
CA ASN A 30 -7.38 9.82 -35.14
C ASN A 30 -7.97 10.79 -36.15
N SER A 31 -9.07 10.43 -36.86
CA SER A 31 -9.69 11.33 -37.82
C SER A 31 -10.33 12.52 -37.11
N ARG A 32 -10.15 13.70 -37.70
CA ARG A 32 -10.77 14.93 -37.21
C ARG A 32 -12.22 14.98 -37.67
N ASP A 33 -13.14 15.20 -36.75
CA ASP A 33 -14.52 15.54 -37.04
C ASP A 33 -14.73 17.03 -36.74
N PHE A 34 -14.84 17.85 -37.79
CA PHE A 34 -14.96 19.30 -37.64
C PHE A 34 -16.36 19.76 -37.18
N ARG A 35 -17.34 18.86 -37.10
CA ARG A 35 -18.74 19.16 -36.69
C ARG A 35 -19.21 18.26 -35.55
N GLY A 36 -18.47 17.24 -35.21
CA GLY A 36 -18.77 16.32 -34.13
C GLY A 36 -17.97 16.62 -32.87
N PRO A 37 -18.05 15.72 -31.86
CA PRO A 37 -17.38 15.89 -30.59
C PRO A 37 -15.84 15.86 -30.74
N ASN A 38 -15.18 16.80 -30.07
CA ASN A 38 -13.74 16.85 -30.01
C ASN A 38 -13.18 15.82 -28.98
N TRP A 39 -11.86 15.83 -28.69
CA TRP A 39 -11.27 14.97 -27.74
C TRP A 39 -11.83 15.15 -26.31
N LEU A 40 -12.02 16.39 -25.89
CA LEU A 40 -12.55 16.70 -24.56
C LEU A 40 -13.99 16.21 -24.38
N ASP A 41 -14.83 16.45 -25.38
CA ASP A 41 -16.23 16.01 -25.38
C ASP A 41 -16.32 14.48 -25.21
N LYS A 42 -15.50 13.73 -25.99
CA LYS A 42 -15.43 12.27 -25.91
C LYS A 42 -14.88 11.79 -24.57
N ARG A 43 -13.92 12.52 -24.00
CA ARG A 43 -13.35 12.20 -22.68
C ARG A 43 -14.40 12.37 -21.58
N GLN A 44 -15.15 13.48 -21.59
CA GLN A 44 -16.22 13.72 -20.63
C GLN A 44 -17.36 12.70 -20.75
N GLU A 45 -17.73 12.32 -21.98
CA GLU A 45 -18.69 11.25 -22.20
C GLU A 45 -18.22 9.91 -21.62
N ALA A 46 -16.99 9.50 -21.93
CA ALA A 46 -16.41 8.25 -21.40
C ALA A 46 -16.33 8.21 -19.86
N GLU A 47 -16.01 9.34 -19.23
CA GLU A 47 -15.97 9.44 -17.77
C GLU A 47 -17.33 9.44 -17.09
N SER A 48 -18.39 9.80 -17.83
CA SER A 48 -19.73 9.97 -17.26
C SER A 48 -20.38 8.66 -16.86
N TYR A 49 -20.12 7.57 -17.61
CA TYR A 49 -20.81 6.27 -17.48
C TYR A 49 -22.34 6.43 -17.43
N ALA A 50 -22.86 7.35 -18.25
CA ALA A 50 -24.29 7.66 -18.25
C ALA A 50 -25.14 6.55 -18.88
N ASP A 51 -24.60 5.87 -19.89
CA ASP A 51 -25.30 4.92 -20.77
C ASP A 51 -24.83 3.47 -20.60
N HIS A 52 -23.73 3.24 -19.90
CA HIS A 52 -23.18 1.90 -19.68
C HIS A 52 -22.50 1.78 -18.31
N ASP A 53 -22.11 0.57 -17.93
CA ASP A 53 -21.36 0.27 -16.74
C ASP A 53 -19.93 -0.19 -17.11
N PRO A 54 -18.91 0.13 -16.31
CA PRO A 54 -17.55 -0.32 -16.56
C PRO A 54 -17.44 -1.84 -16.46
N THR A 55 -16.56 -2.44 -17.25
CA THR A 55 -16.21 -3.86 -17.08
C THR A 55 -15.57 -4.12 -15.72
N VAL A 56 -14.73 -3.16 -15.26
CA VAL A 56 -13.92 -3.29 -14.04
C VAL A 56 -13.97 -2.00 -13.21
N PRO A 57 -14.84 -1.85 -12.20
CA PRO A 57 -14.65 -0.86 -11.16
C PRO A 57 -13.44 -1.24 -10.28
N ILE A 58 -12.59 -0.27 -10.04
CA ILE A 58 -11.38 -0.36 -9.20
C ILE A 58 -11.60 0.49 -7.97
N VAL A 59 -11.63 -0.13 -6.79
CA VAL A 59 -11.92 0.52 -5.51
C VAL A 59 -10.62 0.97 -4.85
N GLY A 60 -10.34 2.27 -4.89
CA GLY A 60 -9.13 2.91 -4.38
C GLY A 60 -8.23 3.46 -5.47
N GLY A 61 -7.99 4.76 -5.42
CA GLY A 61 -7.24 5.55 -6.41
C GLY A 61 -5.78 5.82 -6.04
N GLY A 62 -5.16 4.93 -5.24
CA GLY A 62 -3.73 4.93 -4.98
C GLY A 62 -2.92 4.28 -6.12
N GLN A 63 -1.61 4.08 -5.89
CA GLN A 63 -0.70 3.48 -6.87
C GLN A 63 -1.20 2.15 -7.46
N ALA A 64 -1.87 1.34 -6.66
CA ALA A 64 -2.39 0.05 -7.08
C ALA A 64 -3.53 0.18 -8.08
N GLY A 65 -4.52 1.04 -7.76
CA GLY A 65 -5.64 1.31 -8.65
C GLY A 65 -5.20 1.97 -9.94
N LEU A 66 -4.35 2.99 -9.86
CA LEU A 66 -3.82 3.71 -11.02
C LEU A 66 -3.03 2.78 -11.96
N ALA A 67 -2.11 1.98 -11.42
CA ALA A 67 -1.34 1.04 -12.22
C ALA A 67 -2.23 -0.01 -12.92
N THR A 68 -3.26 -0.50 -12.21
CA THR A 68 -4.21 -1.48 -12.75
C THR A 68 -5.06 -0.87 -13.86
N ALA A 69 -5.63 0.33 -13.63
CA ALA A 69 -6.43 1.02 -14.65
C ALA A 69 -5.62 1.30 -15.91
N ALA A 70 -4.37 1.75 -15.77
CA ALA A 70 -3.48 2.00 -16.90
C ALA A 70 -3.21 0.72 -17.73
N ARG A 71 -2.97 -0.41 -17.07
CA ARG A 71 -2.77 -1.71 -17.75
C ARG A 71 -4.03 -2.21 -18.44
N LEU A 72 -5.19 -2.11 -17.76
CA LEU A 72 -6.47 -2.49 -18.35
C LEU A 72 -6.81 -1.63 -19.56
N GLY A 73 -6.65 -0.31 -19.46
CA GLY A 73 -6.85 0.61 -20.58
C GLY A 73 -5.95 0.30 -21.79
N ALA A 74 -4.66 -0.01 -21.55
CA ALA A 74 -3.74 -0.43 -22.61
C ALA A 74 -4.16 -1.72 -23.31
N LEU A 75 -4.86 -2.63 -22.60
CA LEU A 75 -5.44 -3.86 -23.13
C LEU A 75 -6.84 -3.66 -23.74
N GLY A 76 -7.38 -2.44 -23.71
CA GLY A 76 -8.72 -2.10 -24.22
C GLY A 76 -9.85 -2.63 -23.32
N ILE A 77 -9.62 -2.79 -22.04
CA ILE A 77 -10.63 -3.11 -21.02
C ILE A 77 -11.10 -1.80 -20.39
N ASP A 78 -12.41 -1.58 -20.40
CA ASP A 78 -13.01 -0.42 -19.75
C ASP A 78 -12.97 -0.55 -18.23
N ALA A 79 -12.35 0.41 -17.58
CA ALA A 79 -12.12 0.43 -16.13
C ALA A 79 -12.43 1.80 -15.55
N LEU A 80 -13.11 1.82 -14.40
CA LEU A 80 -13.42 3.01 -13.63
C LEU A 80 -12.78 2.95 -12.25
N ILE A 81 -11.92 3.89 -11.92
CA ILE A 81 -11.43 4.07 -10.54
C ILE A 81 -12.47 4.83 -9.73
N VAL A 82 -12.81 4.33 -8.55
CA VAL A 82 -13.64 5.03 -7.57
C VAL A 82 -12.85 5.25 -6.29
N ASP A 83 -12.82 6.48 -5.79
CA ASP A 83 -12.12 6.81 -4.55
C ASP A 83 -12.96 7.77 -3.70
N ARG A 84 -13.01 7.52 -2.40
CA ARG A 84 -13.74 8.34 -1.42
C ARG A 84 -13.16 9.73 -1.20
N HIS A 85 -11.90 9.93 -1.55
CA HIS A 85 -11.25 11.23 -1.43
C HIS A 85 -11.73 12.20 -2.52
N GLU A 86 -11.75 13.48 -2.18
CA GLU A 86 -12.24 14.55 -3.04
C GLU A 86 -11.26 14.90 -4.18
N ARG A 87 -9.98 14.57 -4.00
CA ARG A 87 -8.93 14.90 -4.95
C ARG A 87 -8.03 13.69 -5.22
N ILE A 88 -7.65 13.51 -6.48
CA ILE A 88 -6.70 12.48 -6.89
C ILE A 88 -5.37 12.69 -6.12
N GLY A 89 -4.80 11.62 -5.61
CA GLY A 89 -3.56 11.67 -4.82
C GLY A 89 -3.74 11.95 -3.32
N ASP A 90 -4.95 12.23 -2.85
CA ASP A 90 -5.23 12.48 -1.42
C ASP A 90 -4.91 11.28 -0.53
N THR A 91 -4.84 10.07 -1.07
CA THR A 91 -4.35 8.89 -0.37
C THR A 91 -2.92 9.07 0.17
N TRP A 92 -2.12 9.94 -0.48
CA TRP A 92 -0.78 10.35 -0.03
C TRP A 92 -0.81 11.74 0.62
N ARG A 93 -1.49 12.72 0.02
CA ARG A 93 -1.52 14.12 0.49
C ARG A 93 -2.04 14.24 1.92
N LYS A 94 -3.05 13.44 2.29
CA LYS A 94 -3.66 13.42 3.63
C LYS A 94 -2.88 12.58 4.68
N ARG A 95 -1.67 12.13 4.37
CA ARG A 95 -0.76 11.53 5.35
C ARG A 95 -0.07 12.63 6.17
N TYR A 96 0.59 12.25 7.28
CA TYR A 96 1.29 13.20 8.13
C TYR A 96 2.30 14.05 7.34
N HIS A 97 2.48 15.30 7.79
CA HIS A 97 3.16 16.37 7.04
C HIS A 97 4.57 15.98 6.57
N ALA A 98 5.37 15.40 7.46
CA ALA A 98 6.77 15.06 7.18
C ALA A 98 6.97 13.78 6.35
N LEU A 99 5.89 13.10 5.87
CA LEU A 99 6.03 11.83 5.19
C LEU A 99 6.82 11.94 3.88
N THR A 100 7.87 11.15 3.80
CA THR A 100 8.64 10.89 2.58
C THR A 100 8.72 9.38 2.36
N LEU A 101 8.68 8.94 1.10
CA LEU A 101 8.81 7.52 0.79
C LEU A 101 10.22 7.05 1.19
N HIS A 102 10.31 5.83 1.67
CA HIS A 102 11.57 5.24 2.14
C HIS A 102 12.24 4.27 1.15
N ASN A 103 11.61 4.02 0.00
CA ASN A 103 12.27 3.36 -1.13
C ASN A 103 12.79 4.42 -2.08
N GLN A 104 13.95 4.19 -2.66
CA GLN A 104 14.58 5.10 -3.62
C GLN A 104 13.76 5.22 -4.91
N VAL A 105 13.85 6.37 -5.58
CA VAL A 105 13.00 6.74 -6.73
C VAL A 105 13.07 5.74 -7.88
N GLN A 106 14.25 5.18 -8.16
CA GLN A 106 14.45 4.22 -9.25
C GLN A 106 13.68 2.90 -9.06
N VAL A 107 13.35 2.54 -7.81
CA VAL A 107 12.52 1.38 -7.51
C VAL A 107 11.03 1.66 -7.75
N ASN A 108 10.63 2.92 -7.64
CA ASN A 108 9.24 3.35 -7.44
C ASN A 108 8.50 3.77 -8.72
N HIS A 109 9.11 3.72 -9.90
CA HIS A 109 8.46 4.13 -11.15
C HIS A 109 7.08 3.49 -11.38
N MET A 110 6.18 4.26 -12.02
CA MET A 110 4.85 3.81 -12.41
C MET A 110 4.86 3.19 -13.82
N PRO A 111 3.90 2.30 -14.17
CA PRO A 111 3.77 1.78 -15.54
C PRO A 111 3.65 2.92 -16.56
N TYR A 112 4.27 2.80 -17.72
CA TYR A 112 4.23 3.72 -18.88
C TYR A 112 4.78 5.13 -18.64
N MET A 113 4.77 5.65 -17.41
CA MET A 113 5.25 6.98 -17.05
C MET A 113 6.24 6.88 -15.88
N PRO A 114 7.54 6.74 -16.15
CA PRO A 114 8.56 6.81 -15.12
C PRO A 114 8.66 8.21 -14.52
N PHE A 115 9.05 8.33 -13.26
CA PHE A 115 9.28 9.62 -12.62
C PHE A 115 10.40 10.39 -13.33
N PRO A 116 10.31 11.73 -13.39
CA PRO A 116 11.34 12.57 -13.97
C PRO A 116 12.73 12.34 -13.35
N PRO A 117 13.81 12.35 -14.13
CA PRO A 117 15.17 12.10 -13.64
C PRO A 117 15.67 13.17 -12.65
N THR A 118 14.97 14.29 -12.53
CA THR A 118 15.27 15.39 -11.60
C THR A 118 14.62 15.21 -10.23
N TRP A 119 13.89 14.10 -10.00
CA TRP A 119 13.25 13.90 -8.72
C TRP A 119 14.24 13.49 -7.63
N PRO A 120 13.94 13.83 -6.35
CA PRO A 120 14.78 13.42 -5.23
C PRO A 120 14.79 11.90 -5.08
N THR A 121 15.87 11.38 -4.51
CA THR A 121 16.03 9.94 -4.22
C THR A 121 14.86 9.39 -3.42
N TYR A 122 14.42 10.12 -2.41
CA TYR A 122 13.24 9.79 -1.61
C TYR A 122 12.12 10.77 -1.92
N ILE A 123 10.98 10.27 -2.35
CA ILE A 123 9.89 11.09 -2.90
C ILE A 123 9.02 11.63 -1.76
N PRO A 124 8.87 12.95 -1.58
CA PRO A 124 7.91 13.53 -0.63
C PRO A 124 6.46 13.19 -1.02
N LYS A 125 5.60 12.99 -0.03
CA LYS A 125 4.20 12.56 -0.22
C LYS A 125 3.38 13.46 -1.17
N ASP A 126 3.59 14.77 -1.08
CA ASP A 126 2.82 15.73 -1.92
C ASP A 126 3.29 15.71 -3.38
N LYS A 127 4.58 15.41 -3.59
CA LYS A 127 5.14 15.28 -4.94
C LYS A 127 4.55 14.06 -5.66
N ILE A 128 4.43 12.92 -4.99
CA ILE A 128 3.79 11.74 -5.57
C ILE A 128 2.27 11.94 -5.72
N ALA A 129 1.63 12.64 -4.79
CA ALA A 129 0.20 12.97 -4.90
C ALA A 129 -0.09 13.79 -6.16
N ASN A 130 0.72 14.82 -6.45
CA ASN A 130 0.59 15.63 -7.66
C ASN A 130 0.93 14.83 -8.92
N TRP A 131 1.87 13.88 -8.84
CA TRP A 131 2.15 12.97 -9.96
C TRP A 131 0.96 12.08 -10.31
N PHE A 132 0.20 11.64 -9.33
CA PHE A 132 -1.01 10.84 -9.57
C PHE A 132 -2.08 11.61 -10.36
N GLU A 133 -2.23 12.91 -10.12
CA GLU A 133 -3.10 13.77 -10.96
C GLU A 133 -2.61 13.80 -12.40
N ALA A 134 -1.32 14.09 -12.60
CA ALA A 134 -0.72 14.11 -13.94
C ALA A 134 -0.81 12.74 -14.63
N TYR A 135 -0.68 11.65 -13.88
CA TYR A 135 -0.77 10.29 -14.40
C TYR A 135 -2.18 9.93 -14.90
N VAL A 136 -3.21 10.30 -14.12
CA VAL A 136 -4.62 10.11 -14.51
C VAL A 136 -4.94 10.90 -15.79
N GLU A 137 -4.54 12.15 -15.82
CA GLU A 137 -4.78 13.03 -16.98
C GLU A 137 -4.03 12.53 -18.23
N ALA A 138 -2.73 12.24 -18.09
CA ALA A 138 -1.89 11.86 -19.23
C ALA A 138 -2.25 10.48 -19.82
N LEU A 139 -2.78 9.57 -19.02
CA LEU A 139 -3.17 8.22 -19.46
C LEU A 139 -4.69 8.10 -19.67
N GLU A 140 -5.43 9.21 -19.57
CA GLU A 140 -6.88 9.28 -19.78
C GLU A 140 -7.65 8.25 -18.96
N LEU A 141 -7.27 8.07 -17.68
CA LEU A 141 -7.94 7.10 -16.81
C LEU A 141 -9.29 7.63 -16.33
N ASN A 142 -10.32 6.80 -16.40
CA ASN A 142 -11.63 7.13 -15.84
C ASN A 142 -11.56 7.09 -14.31
N TYR A 143 -11.88 8.20 -13.66
CA TYR A 143 -11.71 8.35 -12.22
C TYR A 143 -12.85 9.17 -11.59
N TRP A 144 -13.55 8.58 -10.63
CA TRP A 144 -14.56 9.26 -9.83
C TRP A 144 -14.03 9.54 -8.42
N THR A 145 -13.77 10.80 -8.12
CA THR A 145 -13.46 11.30 -6.78
C THR A 145 -14.72 11.41 -5.92
N GLY A 146 -14.57 11.56 -4.59
CA GLY A 146 -15.68 11.71 -3.65
C GLY A 146 -16.70 10.57 -3.73
N THR A 147 -16.26 9.39 -4.21
CA THR A 147 -17.16 8.27 -4.49
C THR A 147 -16.83 7.10 -3.56
N GLU A 148 -17.77 6.77 -2.69
CA GLU A 148 -17.64 5.67 -1.73
C GLU A 148 -18.22 4.38 -2.33
N PHE A 149 -17.41 3.32 -2.32
CA PHE A 149 -17.87 1.97 -2.65
C PHE A 149 -18.59 1.36 -1.44
N LEU A 150 -19.88 1.12 -1.57
CA LEU A 150 -20.73 0.63 -0.47
C LEU A 150 -20.78 -0.90 -0.38
N GLY A 151 -20.26 -1.61 -1.39
CA GLY A 151 -20.31 -3.06 -1.48
C GLY A 151 -21.15 -3.55 -2.66
N GLY A 152 -21.43 -4.85 -2.68
CA GLY A 152 -22.19 -5.47 -3.75
C GLY A 152 -22.49 -6.94 -3.48
N ALA A 153 -23.23 -7.54 -4.42
CA ALA A 153 -23.57 -8.96 -4.45
C ALA A 153 -23.18 -9.57 -5.78
N TYR A 154 -22.78 -10.83 -5.78
CA TYR A 154 -22.45 -11.58 -6.99
C TYR A 154 -23.61 -12.47 -7.41
N ASP A 155 -24.02 -12.38 -8.67
CA ASP A 155 -25.00 -13.28 -9.27
C ASP A 155 -24.24 -14.41 -9.98
N GLU A 156 -24.25 -15.59 -9.38
CA GLU A 156 -23.59 -16.78 -9.91
C GLU A 156 -24.14 -17.21 -11.29
N ALA A 157 -25.46 -17.02 -11.52
CA ALA A 157 -26.10 -17.42 -12.78
C ALA A 157 -25.72 -16.45 -13.93
N ALA A 158 -25.73 -15.16 -13.64
CA ALA A 158 -25.30 -14.14 -14.60
C ALA A 158 -23.76 -14.03 -14.70
N GLY A 159 -23.05 -14.48 -13.68
CA GLY A 159 -21.61 -14.32 -13.54
C GLY A 159 -21.18 -12.86 -13.47
N GLN A 160 -21.90 -12.07 -12.71
CA GLN A 160 -21.81 -10.62 -12.71
C GLN A 160 -22.06 -10.08 -11.30
N TRP A 161 -21.37 -9.00 -10.96
CA TRP A 161 -21.61 -8.25 -9.73
C TRP A 161 -22.78 -7.28 -9.90
N THR A 162 -23.46 -6.97 -8.82
CA THR A 162 -24.25 -5.75 -8.65
C THR A 162 -23.61 -4.95 -7.54
N VAL A 163 -23.01 -3.81 -7.86
CA VAL A 163 -22.29 -2.96 -6.90
C VAL A 163 -22.98 -1.63 -6.70
N ARG A 164 -22.82 -1.04 -5.52
CA ARG A 164 -23.42 0.24 -5.15
C ARG A 164 -22.34 1.25 -4.80
N LEU A 165 -22.44 2.41 -5.42
CA LEU A 165 -21.53 3.53 -5.25
C LEU A 165 -22.32 4.73 -4.72
N LYS A 166 -21.77 5.41 -3.69
CA LYS A 166 -22.30 6.68 -3.21
C LYS A 166 -21.44 7.81 -3.77
N ARG A 167 -22.05 8.65 -4.58
CA ARG A 167 -21.41 9.80 -5.22
C ARG A 167 -21.21 10.96 -4.23
N ALA A 168 -20.38 11.94 -4.60
CA ALA A 168 -20.11 13.13 -3.81
C ALA A 168 -21.39 13.96 -3.50
N ASP A 169 -22.37 13.96 -4.39
CA ASP A 169 -23.67 14.60 -4.20
C ASP A 169 -24.65 13.81 -3.32
N GLY A 170 -24.22 12.64 -2.80
CA GLY A 170 -25.01 11.72 -1.98
C GLY A 170 -25.90 10.76 -2.76
N SER A 171 -25.97 10.87 -4.08
CA SER A 171 -26.73 9.93 -4.91
C SER A 171 -26.11 8.53 -4.90
N ILE A 172 -26.95 7.52 -5.08
CA ILE A 172 -26.52 6.12 -5.19
C ILE A 172 -26.54 5.71 -6.66
N ARG A 173 -25.39 5.27 -7.16
CA ARG A 173 -25.28 4.63 -8.48
C ARG A 173 -25.11 3.12 -8.30
N GLU A 174 -26.01 2.34 -8.89
CA GLU A 174 -25.85 0.90 -9.03
C GLU A 174 -25.21 0.59 -10.38
N MET A 175 -24.26 -0.36 -10.40
CA MET A 175 -23.55 -0.83 -11.59
C MET A 175 -23.47 -2.35 -11.60
N LYS A 176 -23.40 -2.93 -12.80
CA LYS A 176 -23.32 -4.37 -13.03
C LYS A 176 -22.05 -4.81 -13.73
N PRO A 177 -20.88 -4.68 -13.10
CA PRO A 177 -19.59 -5.07 -13.67
C PRO A 177 -19.38 -6.59 -13.64
N ARG A 178 -18.48 -7.09 -14.52
CA ARG A 178 -18.04 -8.49 -14.46
C ARG A 178 -16.93 -8.73 -13.45
N HIS A 179 -16.11 -7.73 -13.19
CA HIS A 179 -15.01 -7.81 -12.25
C HIS A 179 -15.07 -6.65 -11.25
N VAL A 180 -14.57 -6.86 -10.04
CA VAL A 180 -14.33 -5.82 -9.03
C VAL A 180 -12.89 -5.96 -8.56
N VAL A 181 -12.10 -4.90 -8.67
CA VAL A 181 -10.71 -4.87 -8.15
C VAL A 181 -10.68 -4.05 -6.87
N LEU A 182 -10.35 -4.67 -5.74
CA LEU A 182 -10.09 -3.97 -4.50
C LEU A 182 -8.61 -3.57 -4.43
N ALA A 183 -8.37 -2.27 -4.37
CA ALA A 183 -7.05 -1.64 -4.26
C ALA A 183 -6.93 -0.76 -2.99
N PRO A 184 -7.30 -1.27 -1.79
CA PRO A 184 -7.43 -0.47 -0.57
C PRO A 184 -6.08 -0.07 0.03
N GLY A 185 -4.98 -0.59 -0.50
CA GLY A 185 -3.65 -0.52 0.10
C GLY A 185 -3.50 -1.46 1.31
N VAL A 186 -2.26 -1.71 1.71
CA VAL A 186 -1.94 -2.52 2.91
C VAL A 186 -2.28 -1.81 4.22
N SER A 187 -2.56 -0.51 4.16
CA SER A 187 -2.90 0.37 5.29
C SER A 187 -4.34 0.90 5.18
N GLY A 188 -5.28 0.08 4.72
CA GLY A 188 -6.65 0.52 4.41
C GLY A 188 -7.56 0.67 5.63
N VAL A 189 -7.43 -0.18 6.64
CA VAL A 189 -8.30 -0.21 7.83
C VAL A 189 -7.46 -0.09 9.09
N ALA A 190 -7.60 1.03 9.83
CA ALA A 190 -6.88 1.27 11.07
C ALA A 190 -7.14 0.17 12.11
N ASN A 191 -6.08 -0.35 12.74
CA ASN A 191 -6.19 -1.25 13.87
C ASN A 191 -6.18 -0.45 15.17
N ARG A 192 -7.36 -0.32 15.80
CA ARG A 192 -7.51 0.27 17.13
C ARG A 192 -7.74 -0.87 18.11
N PRO A 193 -6.67 -1.36 18.79
CA PRO A 193 -6.83 -2.39 19.80
C PRO A 193 -7.62 -1.84 20.97
N ASP A 194 -8.35 -2.73 21.61
CA ASP A 194 -8.94 -2.47 22.93
C ASP A 194 -7.79 -2.48 23.96
N ILE A 195 -7.44 -1.28 24.46
CA ILE A 195 -6.41 -1.10 25.49
C ILE A 195 -7.14 -0.80 26.79
N ALA A 196 -7.04 -1.72 27.74
CA ALA A 196 -7.73 -1.60 29.02
C ALA A 196 -7.45 -0.23 29.68
N THR A 197 -8.49 0.39 30.16
CA THR A 197 -8.48 1.68 30.84
C THR A 197 -8.11 2.91 29.98
N LEU A 198 -7.81 2.75 28.69
CA LEU A 198 -7.52 3.91 27.83
C LEU A 198 -8.72 4.88 27.74
N GLU A 199 -9.94 4.38 27.95
CA GLU A 199 -11.16 5.17 28.03
C GLU A 199 -11.18 6.15 29.20
N ASN A 200 -10.36 5.97 30.24
CA ASN A 200 -10.20 6.89 31.36
C ASN A 200 -9.35 8.11 31.04
N PHE A 201 -8.61 8.07 29.92
CA PHE A 201 -7.76 9.17 29.51
C PHE A 201 -8.62 10.30 28.91
N GLU A 202 -8.55 11.49 29.50
CA GLU A 202 -9.35 12.65 29.08
C GLU A 202 -8.70 13.51 27.98
N GLY A 203 -7.45 13.23 27.62
CA GLY A 203 -6.75 13.88 26.51
C GLY A 203 -7.18 13.36 25.14
N ARG A 204 -6.53 13.85 24.09
CA ARG A 204 -6.83 13.43 22.72
C ARG A 204 -6.24 12.04 22.43
N VAL A 205 -7.06 11.11 21.90
CA VAL A 205 -6.61 9.80 21.40
C VAL A 205 -6.84 9.76 19.89
N VAL A 206 -5.78 9.52 19.11
CA VAL A 206 -5.84 9.40 17.65
C VAL A 206 -5.12 8.15 17.16
N HIS A 207 -5.58 7.58 16.06
CA HIS A 207 -4.78 6.59 15.34
C HIS A 207 -3.75 7.29 14.44
N SER A 208 -2.61 6.65 14.16
CA SER A 208 -1.56 7.20 13.28
C SER A 208 -2.05 7.62 11.89
N SER A 209 -3.15 7.04 11.40
CA SER A 209 -3.80 7.44 10.13
C SER A 209 -4.57 8.77 10.22
N GLU A 210 -4.79 9.30 11.41
CA GLU A 210 -5.51 10.55 11.69
C GLU A 210 -4.57 11.65 12.16
N TYR A 211 -3.32 11.30 12.45
CA TYR A 211 -2.28 12.25 12.82
C TYR A 211 -1.82 13.03 11.59
N THR A 212 -1.72 14.34 11.70
CA THR A 212 -1.30 15.25 10.63
C THR A 212 0.10 15.81 10.84
N ASP A 213 0.30 16.48 11.98
CA ASP A 213 1.57 17.12 12.36
C ASP A 213 1.63 17.36 13.87
N GLY A 214 2.81 17.76 14.36
CA GLY A 214 3.07 18.03 15.77
C GLY A 214 2.84 19.47 16.22
N GLU A 215 2.51 20.40 15.33
CA GLU A 215 2.46 21.85 15.66
C GLU A 215 1.47 22.18 16.79
N ASP A 216 0.30 21.55 16.79
CA ASP A 216 -0.74 21.69 17.83
C ASP A 216 -0.30 21.23 19.24
N PHE A 217 0.81 20.50 19.31
CA PHE A 217 1.32 19.85 20.52
C PHE A 217 2.62 20.46 21.04
N THR A 218 3.05 21.62 20.52
CA THR A 218 4.19 22.38 21.04
C THR A 218 4.04 22.65 22.54
N GLY A 219 5.06 22.26 23.33
CA GLY A 219 5.07 22.37 24.80
C GLY A 219 4.17 21.37 25.53
N LYS A 220 3.44 20.52 24.82
CA LYS A 220 2.57 19.47 25.38
C LYS A 220 3.31 18.14 25.52
N LYS A 221 2.65 17.15 26.09
CA LYS A 221 3.16 15.81 26.35
C LYS A 221 2.41 14.78 25.52
N ALA A 222 3.14 13.88 24.88
CA ALA A 222 2.55 12.87 24.02
C ALA A 222 3.06 11.45 24.37
N ILE A 223 2.15 10.49 24.33
CA ILE A 223 2.45 9.06 24.38
C ILE A 223 2.18 8.48 22.98
N VAL A 224 3.18 7.83 22.38
CA VAL A 224 3.05 7.15 21.08
C VAL A 224 3.15 5.65 21.31
N ILE A 225 2.05 4.92 21.10
CA ILE A 225 1.98 3.46 21.29
C ILE A 225 2.27 2.76 19.98
N GLY A 226 3.45 2.14 19.89
CA GLY A 226 3.94 1.41 18.72
C GLY A 226 5.28 1.93 18.23
N THR A 227 6.08 1.01 17.70
CA THR A 227 7.49 1.22 17.32
C THR A 227 7.80 0.83 15.87
N GLY A 228 6.79 0.81 14.99
CA GLY A 228 6.98 0.72 13.54
C GLY A 228 7.30 2.08 12.92
N ASN A 229 7.34 2.17 11.58
CA ASN A 229 7.62 3.42 10.86
C ASN A 229 6.74 4.58 11.36
N SER A 230 5.42 4.42 11.40
CA SER A 230 4.53 5.49 11.86
C SER A 230 4.79 5.92 13.31
N GLY A 231 5.12 4.98 14.20
CA GLY A 231 5.42 5.30 15.61
C GLY A 231 6.69 6.14 15.75
N HIS A 232 7.73 5.80 15.02
CA HIS A 232 9.00 6.55 15.03
C HIS A 232 8.85 7.90 14.34
N ASP A 233 8.26 7.95 13.14
CA ASP A 233 8.10 9.20 12.40
C ASP A 233 7.25 10.22 13.18
N ILE A 234 6.14 9.77 13.77
CA ILE A 234 5.27 10.64 14.59
C ILE A 234 5.97 11.08 15.87
N SER A 235 6.75 10.20 16.51
CA SER A 235 7.52 10.57 17.70
C SER A 235 8.58 11.62 17.39
N GLN A 236 9.26 11.48 16.26
CA GLN A 236 10.25 12.45 15.80
C GLN A 236 9.62 13.78 15.40
N ASP A 237 8.47 13.76 14.72
CA ASP A 237 7.73 14.96 14.33
C ASP A 237 7.23 15.74 15.56
N LEU A 238 6.60 15.07 16.52
CA LEU A 238 6.18 15.64 17.79
C LEU A 238 7.35 16.25 18.57
N TYR A 239 8.48 15.53 18.68
CA TYR A 239 9.68 16.04 19.34
C TYR A 239 10.24 17.27 18.63
N SER A 240 10.31 17.23 17.31
CA SER A 240 10.81 18.35 16.49
C SER A 240 9.91 19.58 16.57
N SER A 241 8.62 19.38 16.82
CA SER A 241 7.64 20.45 17.09
C SER A 241 7.65 20.96 18.53
N GLY A 242 8.54 20.45 19.38
CA GLY A 242 8.70 20.90 20.77
C GLY A 242 7.81 20.21 21.80
N ALA A 243 7.22 19.06 21.47
CA ALA A 243 6.52 18.24 22.45
C ALA A 243 7.49 17.37 23.27
N THR A 244 7.10 17.01 24.49
CA THR A 244 7.77 15.96 25.27
C THR A 244 7.15 14.62 24.90
N VAL A 245 7.96 13.68 24.37
CA VAL A 245 7.46 12.44 23.80
C VAL A 245 7.88 11.22 24.60
N THR A 246 6.94 10.33 24.87
CA THR A 246 7.19 8.98 25.37
C THR A 246 6.73 7.96 24.31
N MET A 247 7.66 7.16 23.81
CA MET A 247 7.38 6.03 22.93
C MET A 247 7.14 4.78 23.75
N VAL A 248 6.06 4.05 23.45
CA VAL A 248 5.67 2.83 24.15
C VAL A 248 5.85 1.64 23.23
N GLN A 249 6.75 0.73 23.64
CA GLN A 249 7.04 -0.50 22.90
C GLN A 249 6.32 -1.70 23.51
N ARG A 250 5.49 -2.39 22.68
CA ARG A 250 4.84 -3.64 23.07
C ARG A 250 5.62 -4.88 22.63
N SER A 251 6.06 -4.89 21.38
CA SER A 251 6.69 -6.07 20.76
C SER A 251 8.07 -5.72 20.20
N PRO A 252 8.98 -6.68 20.07
CA PRO A 252 10.24 -6.45 19.39
C PRO A 252 10.04 -5.92 17.96
N THR A 253 10.85 -4.94 17.57
CA THR A 253 10.79 -4.27 16.27
C THR A 253 12.13 -4.40 15.55
N LEU A 254 12.11 -4.67 14.26
CA LEU A 254 13.30 -4.58 13.43
C LEU A 254 13.60 -3.10 13.18
N VAL A 255 14.82 -2.68 13.48
CA VAL A 255 15.33 -1.34 13.14
C VAL A 255 16.51 -1.49 12.21
N THR A 256 16.54 -0.73 11.14
CA THR A 256 17.65 -0.65 10.20
C THR A 256 17.76 0.77 9.64
N ASN A 257 18.97 1.28 9.45
CA ASN A 257 19.16 2.59 8.85
C ASN A 257 18.66 2.60 7.41
N ILE A 258 18.02 3.71 6.99
CA ILE A 258 17.45 3.81 5.65
C ILE A 258 18.52 3.62 4.57
N GLU A 259 19.75 4.11 4.84
CA GLU A 259 20.92 3.93 4.00
C GLU A 259 22.14 3.50 4.83
N PRO A 260 22.97 2.61 4.29
CA PRO A 260 22.74 1.79 3.08
C PRO A 260 21.93 0.52 3.37
N ALA A 261 21.70 0.19 4.64
CA ALA A 261 21.29 -1.14 5.09
C ALA A 261 19.89 -1.55 4.58
N ALA A 262 18.88 -0.66 4.67
CA ALA A 262 17.53 -0.96 4.21
C ALA A 262 17.42 -1.08 2.67
N GLN A 263 18.37 -0.51 1.92
CA GLN A 263 18.35 -0.51 0.45
C GLN A 263 19.05 -1.73 -0.18
N LEU A 264 19.74 -2.57 0.60
CA LEU A 264 20.46 -3.74 0.09
C LEU A 264 19.63 -4.62 -0.87
N PRO A 265 18.34 -4.90 -0.62
CA PRO A 265 17.51 -5.69 -1.54
C PRO A 265 17.21 -5.01 -2.88
N TYR A 266 17.48 -3.71 -3.02
CA TYR A 266 17.14 -2.91 -4.19
C TYR A 266 18.34 -2.52 -5.06
N THR A 267 19.54 -2.96 -4.72
CA THR A 267 20.78 -2.59 -5.44
C THR A 267 20.75 -2.91 -6.93
N LEU A 268 19.94 -3.89 -7.35
CA LEU A 268 19.73 -4.20 -8.76
C LEU A 268 19.17 -2.99 -9.54
N TYR A 269 18.35 -2.15 -8.91
CA TYR A 269 17.72 -1.00 -9.56
C TYR A 269 18.62 0.24 -9.63
N ASP A 270 19.76 0.26 -8.91
CA ASP A 270 20.68 1.41 -8.92
C ASP A 270 21.50 1.49 -10.21
N SER A 271 22.03 0.37 -10.66
CA SER A 271 22.96 0.30 -11.79
C SER A 271 22.75 -0.95 -12.65
N GLY A 272 21.59 -1.54 -12.54
CA GLY A 272 21.21 -2.76 -13.28
C GLY A 272 20.78 -2.48 -14.72
N PRO A 273 20.19 -3.50 -15.38
CA PRO A 273 19.59 -3.37 -16.70
C PRO A 273 18.37 -2.43 -16.68
N PRO A 274 17.69 -2.23 -17.82
CA PRO A 274 16.43 -1.49 -17.88
C PRO A 274 15.41 -1.95 -16.84
N LEU A 275 14.53 -1.04 -16.41
CA LEU A 275 13.57 -1.26 -15.32
C LEU A 275 12.76 -2.56 -15.45
N GLU A 276 12.28 -2.84 -16.64
CA GLU A 276 11.48 -4.03 -16.93
C GLU A 276 12.28 -5.33 -16.75
N ASP A 277 13.56 -5.31 -17.09
CA ASP A 277 14.47 -6.45 -16.87
C ASP A 277 14.79 -6.62 -15.38
N CYS A 278 14.99 -5.51 -14.64
CA CYS A 278 15.12 -5.55 -13.18
C CYS A 278 13.88 -6.18 -12.53
N ASP A 279 12.70 -5.80 -12.99
CA ASP A 279 11.44 -6.37 -12.51
C ASP A 279 11.36 -7.88 -12.76
N LEU A 280 11.70 -8.34 -13.97
CA LEU A 280 11.72 -9.76 -14.31
C LEU A 280 12.74 -10.54 -13.48
N ILE A 281 13.95 -10.01 -13.30
CA ILE A 281 14.99 -10.65 -12.48
C ILE A 281 14.50 -10.76 -11.03
N THR A 282 13.90 -9.70 -10.48
CA THR A 282 13.38 -9.68 -9.10
C THR A 282 12.32 -10.75 -8.88
N VAL A 283 11.38 -10.94 -9.83
CA VAL A 283 10.32 -11.95 -9.70
C VAL A 283 10.72 -13.35 -10.19
N SER A 284 11.91 -13.52 -10.78
CA SER A 284 12.39 -14.81 -11.25
C SER A 284 12.84 -15.76 -10.15
N MET A 285 13.16 -15.21 -8.97
CA MET A 285 13.67 -16.01 -7.87
C MET A 285 12.53 -16.69 -7.09
N PRO A 286 12.55 -18.04 -6.97
CA PRO A 286 11.63 -18.75 -6.09
C PRO A 286 11.72 -18.27 -4.64
N THR A 287 10.59 -18.19 -3.95
CA THR A 287 10.51 -17.67 -2.57
C THR A 287 11.52 -18.29 -1.59
N PRO A 288 11.84 -19.61 -1.63
CA PRO A 288 12.88 -20.17 -0.77
C PRO A 288 14.26 -19.53 -0.98
N LEU A 289 14.66 -19.26 -2.23
CA LEU A 289 15.94 -18.60 -2.54
C LEU A 289 15.92 -17.12 -2.16
N VAL A 290 14.78 -16.43 -2.37
CA VAL A 290 14.58 -15.05 -1.90
C VAL A 290 14.76 -15.00 -0.39
N ARG A 291 14.20 -15.96 0.36
CA ARG A 291 14.33 -16.07 1.82
C ARG A 291 15.79 -16.21 2.24
N GLU A 292 16.55 -17.10 1.60
CA GLU A 292 17.99 -17.29 1.87
C GLU A 292 18.78 -16.01 1.59
N ALA A 293 18.55 -15.35 0.45
CA ALA A 293 19.18 -14.07 0.13
C ALA A 293 18.87 -13.00 1.18
N HIS A 294 17.64 -12.94 1.66
CA HIS A 294 17.22 -11.96 2.68
C HIS A 294 17.82 -12.22 4.06
N VAL A 295 18.12 -13.46 4.44
CA VAL A 295 18.93 -13.75 5.63
C VAL A 295 20.31 -13.11 5.47
N GLY A 296 20.96 -13.28 4.32
CA GLY A 296 22.25 -12.63 4.04
C GLY A 296 22.20 -11.10 4.07
N TYR A 297 21.15 -10.49 3.48
CA TYR A 297 20.96 -9.02 3.57
C TYR A 297 20.74 -8.57 5.02
N THR A 298 20.00 -9.34 5.81
CA THR A 298 19.75 -9.01 7.22
C THR A 298 21.02 -9.10 8.05
N ASP A 299 21.86 -10.12 7.83
CA ASP A 299 23.14 -10.23 8.52
C ASP A 299 24.08 -9.07 8.14
N ARG A 300 24.12 -8.70 6.86
CA ARG A 300 24.89 -7.53 6.44
C ARG A 300 24.33 -6.22 7.01
N SER A 301 23.02 -6.06 7.11
CA SER A 301 22.40 -4.90 7.75
C SER A 301 22.79 -4.78 9.23
N LYS A 302 22.83 -5.89 9.97
CA LYS A 302 23.28 -5.90 11.38
C LYS A 302 24.71 -5.40 11.54
N GLU A 303 25.61 -5.74 10.60
CA GLU A 303 26.98 -5.24 10.60
C GLU A 303 27.05 -3.74 10.33
N LEU A 304 26.31 -3.28 9.31
CA LEU A 304 26.27 -1.86 8.92
C LEU A 304 25.64 -0.98 10.01
N ASP A 305 24.65 -1.50 10.72
CA ASP A 305 23.89 -0.78 11.73
C ASP A 305 24.36 -1.08 13.17
N ALA A 306 25.54 -1.70 13.35
CA ALA A 306 26.00 -2.23 14.64
C ALA A 306 25.95 -1.19 15.78
N GLU A 307 26.33 0.05 15.51
CA GLU A 307 26.34 1.15 16.48
C GLU A 307 24.92 1.53 16.92
N THR A 308 24.02 1.77 15.96
CA THR A 308 22.61 2.07 16.22
C THR A 308 21.93 0.95 17.01
N LEU A 309 22.15 -0.32 16.61
CA LEU A 309 21.58 -1.47 17.29
C LEU A 309 22.13 -1.65 18.71
N ALA A 310 23.42 -1.38 18.94
CA ALA A 310 24.03 -1.40 20.27
C ALA A 310 23.45 -0.28 21.16
N GLY A 311 23.29 0.93 20.62
CA GLY A 311 22.66 2.05 21.32
C GLY A 311 21.24 1.74 21.76
N LEU A 312 20.42 1.20 20.87
CA LEU A 312 19.04 0.82 21.16
C LEU A 312 18.95 -0.29 22.23
N ARG A 313 19.85 -1.31 22.17
CA ARG A 313 19.89 -2.34 23.23
C ARG A 313 20.24 -1.74 24.60
N ARG A 314 21.15 -0.79 24.65
CA ARG A 314 21.57 -0.14 25.90
C ARG A 314 20.42 0.53 26.63
N ILE A 315 19.48 1.14 25.90
CA ILE A 315 18.29 1.79 26.50
C ILE A 315 17.11 0.83 26.72
N GLY A 316 17.27 -0.48 26.47
CA GLY A 316 16.24 -1.49 26.68
C GLY A 316 15.25 -1.65 25.53
N PHE A 317 15.54 -1.10 24.34
CA PHE A 317 14.70 -1.31 23.15
C PHE A 317 14.77 -2.78 22.70
N LYS A 318 13.61 -3.42 22.57
CA LYS A 318 13.50 -4.82 22.14
C LYS A 318 13.64 -4.91 20.63
N LEU A 319 14.75 -5.44 20.15
CA LEU A 319 15.05 -5.62 18.72
C LEU A 319 14.58 -6.97 18.19
N ALA A 320 14.13 -6.97 16.93
CA ALA A 320 13.85 -8.18 16.15
C ALA A 320 14.62 -8.15 14.81
N HIS A 321 14.69 -9.29 14.13
CA HIS A 321 15.35 -9.41 12.82
C HIS A 321 14.48 -10.17 11.80
N GLY A 322 13.15 -10.18 12.02
CA GLY A 322 12.22 -10.99 11.23
C GLY A 322 12.15 -12.45 11.68
N ALA A 323 11.17 -13.18 11.19
CA ALA A 323 11.11 -14.62 11.39
C ALA A 323 12.33 -15.27 10.72
N ASP A 324 13.03 -16.16 11.45
CA ASP A 324 14.21 -16.86 10.94
C ASP A 324 15.30 -15.94 10.35
N GLY A 325 15.39 -14.69 10.81
CA GLY A 325 16.39 -13.74 10.35
C GLY A 325 16.17 -13.18 8.95
N THR A 326 14.96 -13.28 8.40
CA THR A 326 14.64 -12.86 7.01
C THR A 326 14.47 -11.35 6.82
N GLY A 327 14.54 -10.56 7.90
CA GLY A 327 14.56 -9.10 7.82
C GLY A 327 13.22 -8.45 7.54
N TRP A 328 13.28 -7.16 7.19
CA TRP A 328 12.11 -6.30 7.08
C TRP A 328 11.19 -6.66 5.91
N GLN A 329 11.72 -7.17 4.79
CA GLN A 329 10.91 -7.47 3.63
C GLN A 329 9.93 -8.62 3.87
N PHE A 330 10.36 -9.66 4.59
CA PHE A 330 9.47 -10.76 4.97
C PHE A 330 8.49 -10.35 6.08
N LEU A 331 8.87 -9.43 6.98
CA LEU A 331 7.91 -8.80 7.89
C LEU A 331 6.82 -8.03 7.13
N TYR A 332 7.22 -7.28 6.10
CA TYR A 332 6.28 -6.59 5.23
C TYR A 332 5.36 -7.57 4.48
N LEU A 333 5.92 -8.61 3.85
CA LEU A 333 5.15 -9.60 3.09
C LEU A 333 4.22 -10.47 3.96
N THR A 334 4.52 -10.63 5.25
CA THR A 334 3.72 -11.46 6.16
C THR A 334 2.78 -10.67 7.05
N ARG A 335 3.18 -9.49 7.50
CA ARG A 335 2.46 -8.70 8.52
C ARG A 335 2.14 -7.26 8.09
N GLY A 336 2.68 -6.79 6.97
CA GLY A 336 2.56 -5.39 6.54
C GLY A 336 3.28 -4.38 7.42
N GLY A 337 4.16 -4.82 8.35
CA GLY A 337 4.86 -3.95 9.29
C GLY A 337 5.71 -4.71 10.30
N GLY A 338 6.07 -4.07 11.43
CA GLY A 338 6.95 -4.66 12.47
C GLY A 338 8.42 -4.28 12.28
N TYR A 339 8.69 -3.23 11.49
CA TYR A 339 10.02 -2.68 11.25
C TYR A 339 9.97 -1.15 11.21
N TYR A 340 11.15 -0.56 11.36
CA TYR A 340 11.41 0.85 11.18
C TYR A 340 12.66 1.07 10.33
N PHE A 341 12.58 1.94 9.34
CA PHE A 341 13.72 2.47 8.61
C PHE A 341 14.17 3.77 9.27
N ASN A 342 15.29 3.69 9.98
CA ASN A 342 15.76 4.81 10.78
C ASN A 342 16.20 5.99 9.90
N VAL A 343 15.59 7.13 10.19
CA VAL A 343 15.87 8.44 9.62
C VAL A 343 16.15 9.50 10.72
N GLY A 344 16.58 9.03 11.92
CA GLY A 344 16.98 9.89 13.04
C GLY A 344 16.23 9.67 14.34
N CYS A 345 15.05 9.05 14.37
CA CYS A 345 14.32 8.83 15.61
C CYS A 345 15.05 7.87 16.56
N SER A 346 15.80 6.89 16.04
CA SER A 346 16.62 6.02 16.88
C SER A 346 17.68 6.79 17.66
N ASP A 347 18.26 7.84 17.07
CA ASP A 347 19.26 8.66 17.75
C ASP A 347 18.62 9.44 18.90
N LEU A 348 17.41 9.98 18.69
CA LEU A 348 16.64 10.65 19.74
C LEU A 348 16.29 9.73 20.90
N LEU A 349 16.01 8.46 20.63
CA LEU A 349 15.79 7.45 21.66
C LEU A 349 17.09 7.10 22.41
N ILE A 350 18.20 6.87 21.69
CA ILE A 350 19.52 6.53 22.24
C ILE A 350 20.06 7.66 23.14
N GLU A 351 19.78 8.93 22.75
CA GLU A 351 20.14 10.13 23.51
C GLU A 351 19.13 10.46 24.61
N GLU A 352 18.11 9.62 24.82
CA GLU A 352 17.03 9.79 25.81
C GLU A 352 16.22 11.09 25.66
N LYS A 353 16.26 11.72 24.47
CA LYS A 353 15.44 12.88 24.11
C LYS A 353 13.96 12.49 23.91
N ILE A 354 13.72 11.27 23.44
CA ILE A 354 12.44 10.59 23.45
C ILE A 354 12.53 9.46 24.46
N ARG A 355 11.65 9.46 25.45
CA ARG A 355 11.60 8.42 26.48
C ARG A 355 11.06 7.12 25.90
N LEU A 356 11.71 5.99 26.20
CA LEU A 356 11.20 4.65 25.90
C LEU A 356 10.56 4.03 27.14
N VAL A 357 9.37 3.44 26.97
CA VAL A 357 8.66 2.66 28.00
C VAL A 357 8.17 1.36 27.38
N GLN A 358 8.25 0.26 28.13
CA GLN A 358 7.65 -0.99 27.70
C GLN A 358 6.15 -0.99 28.00
N PHE A 359 5.31 -1.49 27.09
CA PHE A 359 3.86 -1.54 27.27
C PHE A 359 3.48 -2.35 28.52
N ASP A 360 4.22 -3.40 28.80
CA ASP A 360 4.01 -4.27 29.97
C ASP A 360 4.27 -3.55 31.31
N ASP A 361 4.98 -2.41 31.32
CA ASP A 361 5.22 -1.60 32.50
C ASP A 361 4.06 -0.65 32.83
N ILE A 362 3.14 -0.46 31.89
CA ILE A 362 1.91 0.32 32.12
C ILE A 362 0.95 -0.52 32.95
N ASP A 363 0.46 0.06 34.06
CA ASP A 363 -0.55 -0.54 34.91
C ASP A 363 -1.96 -0.18 34.39
N HIS A 364 -2.24 1.11 34.24
CA HIS A 364 -3.51 1.62 33.71
C HIS A 364 -3.35 3.03 33.16
N PHE A 365 -4.37 3.45 32.40
CA PHE A 365 -4.53 4.86 31.99
C PHE A 365 -5.44 5.58 33.00
N GLU A 366 -5.10 6.82 33.31
CA GLU A 366 -5.86 7.75 34.15
C GLU A 366 -6.11 9.06 33.38
N ALA A 367 -6.94 9.96 33.91
CA ALA A 367 -7.37 11.20 33.23
C ALA A 367 -6.21 12.01 32.60
N GLY A 368 -5.07 12.07 33.25
CA GLY A 368 -3.92 12.88 32.82
C GLY A 368 -2.77 12.11 32.17
N GLY A 369 -2.90 10.79 31.87
CA GLY A 369 -1.83 10.02 31.28
C GLY A 369 -1.84 8.54 31.60
N ALA A 370 -0.65 7.92 31.66
CA ALA A 370 -0.48 6.51 31.96
C ALA A 370 0.24 6.28 33.28
N ARG A 371 -0.29 5.42 34.13
CA ARG A 371 0.32 4.99 35.40
C ARG A 371 1.18 3.76 35.16
N LEU A 372 2.42 3.82 35.59
CA LEU A 372 3.32 2.65 35.56
C LEU A 372 3.16 1.77 36.81
N LYS A 373 3.47 0.49 36.68
CA LYS A 373 3.55 -0.47 37.81
C LYS A 373 4.54 -0.05 38.89
N SER A 374 5.54 0.77 38.56
CA SER A 374 6.46 1.39 39.52
C SER A 374 5.79 2.45 40.40
N GLY A 375 4.60 2.89 40.08
CA GLY A 375 3.90 3.99 40.73
C GLY A 375 4.17 5.36 40.10
N GLU A 376 5.00 5.48 39.09
CA GLU A 376 5.24 6.71 38.34
C GLU A 376 4.07 6.99 37.38
N THR A 377 3.69 8.24 37.18
CA THR A 377 2.75 8.67 36.15
C THR A 377 3.49 9.29 34.97
N ILE A 378 3.21 8.84 33.76
CA ILE A 378 3.61 9.46 32.50
C ILE A 378 2.50 10.41 32.10
N PRO A 379 2.65 11.71 32.26
CA PRO A 379 1.60 12.66 31.88
C PRO A 379 1.51 12.78 30.37
N ALA A 380 0.28 12.98 29.86
CA ALA A 380 0.01 13.14 28.45
C ALA A 380 -1.18 14.08 28.20
N ASP A 381 -1.11 14.80 27.07
CA ASP A 381 -2.19 15.55 26.44
C ASP A 381 -2.71 14.83 25.19
N LEU A 382 -1.84 13.95 24.62
CA LEU A 382 -2.08 13.19 23.40
C LEU A 382 -1.64 11.74 23.59
N VAL A 383 -2.47 10.80 23.14
CA VAL A 383 -2.09 9.41 22.91
C VAL A 383 -2.25 9.09 21.41
N VAL A 384 -1.16 8.67 20.76
CA VAL A 384 -1.18 8.23 19.37
C VAL A 384 -1.09 6.71 19.30
N LEU A 385 -2.10 6.07 18.69
CA LEU A 385 -2.12 4.65 18.43
C LEU A 385 -1.42 4.35 17.10
N ALA A 386 -0.12 4.12 17.12
CA ALA A 386 0.67 3.67 15.98
C ALA A 386 0.67 2.12 15.89
N THR A 387 -0.52 1.56 16.00
CA THR A 387 -0.80 0.13 16.21
C THR A 387 -1.05 -0.66 14.93
N GLY A 388 -0.78 -0.04 13.77
CA GLY A 388 -0.87 -0.66 12.45
C GLY A 388 -2.31 -0.79 11.92
N TYR A 389 -2.52 -1.75 11.04
CA TYR A 389 -3.76 -1.89 10.29
C TYR A 389 -4.29 -3.32 10.35
N LYS A 390 -5.60 -3.47 10.16
CA LYS A 390 -6.29 -4.76 10.12
C LYS A 390 -6.08 -5.44 8.78
N ASP A 391 -6.25 -6.76 8.76
CA ASP A 391 -6.27 -7.58 7.56
C ASP A 391 -7.37 -7.12 6.59
N THR A 392 -7.11 -7.22 5.29
CA THR A 392 -8.05 -6.85 4.22
C THR A 392 -9.29 -7.74 4.20
N SER A 393 -9.25 -8.95 4.75
CA SER A 393 -10.42 -9.84 4.85
C SER A 393 -11.57 -9.20 5.64
N SER A 394 -11.26 -8.39 6.67
CA SER A 394 -12.26 -7.62 7.42
C SER A 394 -13.00 -6.58 6.54
N LEU A 395 -12.35 -6.07 5.51
CA LEU A 395 -12.95 -5.18 4.52
C LEU A 395 -13.91 -5.96 3.60
N VAL A 396 -13.53 -7.18 3.20
CA VAL A 396 -14.38 -8.04 2.36
C VAL A 396 -15.68 -8.37 3.07
N ALA A 397 -15.62 -8.77 4.35
CA ALA A 397 -16.81 -9.04 5.15
C ALA A 397 -17.76 -7.83 5.21
N ARG A 398 -17.20 -6.65 5.42
CA ARG A 398 -17.99 -5.40 5.47
C ARG A 398 -18.65 -5.04 4.14
N LEU A 399 -17.98 -5.28 3.00
CA LEU A 399 -18.44 -4.87 1.68
C LEU A 399 -19.33 -5.91 1.00
N PHE A 400 -19.11 -7.19 1.26
CA PHE A 400 -19.75 -8.27 0.50
C PHE A 400 -20.42 -9.33 1.38
N GLY A 401 -20.29 -9.22 2.71
CA GLY A 401 -20.83 -10.18 3.68
C GLY A 401 -19.83 -11.29 4.04
N ASP A 402 -20.19 -11.99 5.13
CA ASP A 402 -19.32 -13.00 5.73
C ASP A 402 -19.14 -14.22 4.82
N ASP A 403 -20.15 -14.62 4.06
CA ASP A 403 -20.09 -15.77 3.14
C ASP A 403 -18.99 -15.57 2.06
N ILE A 404 -18.91 -14.37 1.46
CA ILE A 404 -17.88 -14.06 0.48
C ILE A 404 -16.52 -13.94 1.17
N ALA A 405 -16.45 -13.35 2.36
CA ALA A 405 -15.21 -13.25 3.11
C ALA A 405 -14.65 -14.63 3.48
N GLU A 406 -15.51 -15.56 3.91
CA GLU A 406 -15.13 -16.94 4.21
C GLU A 406 -14.68 -17.68 2.95
N LYS A 407 -15.41 -17.54 1.83
CA LYS A 407 -15.08 -18.13 0.53
C LYS A 407 -13.71 -17.64 0.02
N VAL A 408 -13.40 -16.35 0.16
CA VAL A 408 -12.10 -15.77 -0.23
C VAL A 408 -10.99 -16.22 0.72
N GLY A 409 -11.27 -16.21 2.02
CA GLY A 409 -10.28 -16.53 3.04
C GLY A 409 -9.22 -15.42 3.25
N PRO A 410 -8.06 -15.76 3.82
CA PRO A 410 -7.02 -14.79 4.15
C PRO A 410 -6.45 -14.10 2.90
N ILE A 411 -6.20 -12.80 3.02
CA ILE A 411 -5.60 -11.95 1.98
C ILE A 411 -4.26 -11.43 2.49
N TRP A 412 -3.20 -11.47 1.65
CA TRP A 412 -1.85 -11.17 2.06
C TRP A 412 -1.20 -12.28 2.91
N GLY A 413 0.10 -12.20 3.11
CA GLY A 413 0.89 -13.32 3.67
C GLY A 413 1.08 -14.46 2.67
N PHE A 414 1.83 -15.48 3.05
CA PHE A 414 2.14 -16.59 2.15
C PHE A 414 1.09 -17.70 2.25
N GLY A 415 0.70 -18.22 1.08
CA GLY A 415 -0.04 -19.47 0.93
C GLY A 415 0.86 -20.70 1.01
N ASP A 416 0.26 -21.88 0.81
CA ASP A 416 0.98 -23.18 0.89
C ASP A 416 2.04 -23.32 -0.21
N GLY A 417 1.82 -22.69 -1.38
CA GLY A 417 2.77 -22.60 -2.48
C GLY A 417 3.79 -21.45 -2.34
N LEU A 418 3.81 -20.76 -1.20
CA LEU A 418 4.65 -19.60 -0.91
C LEU A 418 4.37 -18.37 -1.80
N GLU A 419 3.21 -18.33 -2.46
CA GLU A 419 2.66 -17.15 -3.13
C GLU A 419 1.96 -16.22 -2.14
N LEU A 420 1.79 -14.94 -2.51
CA LEU A 420 0.94 -14.03 -1.74
C LEU A 420 -0.53 -14.43 -1.90
N ARG A 421 -1.17 -14.74 -0.77
CA ARG A 421 -2.55 -15.25 -0.74
C ARG A 421 -3.52 -14.24 -1.33
N ASN A 422 -4.29 -14.70 -2.33
CA ASN A 422 -5.37 -13.95 -3.00
C ASN A 422 -4.95 -12.59 -3.59
N MET A 423 -3.64 -12.36 -3.78
CA MET A 423 -3.13 -11.14 -4.37
C MET A 423 -2.75 -11.36 -5.84
N TYR A 424 -3.15 -10.43 -6.71
CA TYR A 424 -2.74 -10.35 -8.13
C TYR A 424 -3.20 -11.52 -9.00
N ARG A 425 -4.16 -12.31 -8.55
CA ARG A 425 -4.63 -13.55 -9.18
C ARG A 425 -6.14 -13.74 -8.97
N PRO A 426 -6.79 -14.66 -9.71
CA PRO A 426 -8.15 -15.07 -9.40
C PRO A 426 -8.27 -15.53 -7.95
N THR A 427 -9.39 -15.16 -7.33
CA THR A 427 -9.73 -15.61 -5.97
C THR A 427 -10.79 -16.70 -6.03
N PRO A 428 -11.05 -17.41 -4.92
CA PRO A 428 -12.19 -18.36 -4.86
C PRO A 428 -13.55 -17.72 -5.16
N GLN A 429 -13.69 -16.39 -5.04
CA GLN A 429 -14.86 -15.66 -5.48
C GLN A 429 -14.64 -15.13 -6.90
N PRO A 430 -15.33 -15.67 -7.93
CA PRO A 430 -15.17 -15.22 -9.30
C PRO A 430 -15.39 -13.72 -9.46
N GLY A 431 -14.56 -13.09 -10.28
CA GLY A 431 -14.64 -11.65 -10.57
C GLY A 431 -14.22 -10.73 -9.42
N LEU A 432 -13.72 -11.24 -8.29
CA LEU A 432 -13.18 -10.42 -7.19
C LEU A 432 -11.65 -10.52 -7.16
N TRP A 433 -10.97 -9.37 -7.19
CA TRP A 433 -9.54 -9.27 -7.30
C TRP A 433 -8.94 -8.35 -6.24
N PHE A 434 -7.69 -8.62 -5.85
CA PHE A 434 -6.96 -7.78 -4.89
C PHE A 434 -5.62 -7.35 -5.44
N ILE A 435 -5.32 -6.07 -5.27
CA ILE A 435 -4.02 -5.49 -5.54
C ILE A 435 -3.65 -4.47 -4.47
N ALA A 436 -2.46 -4.59 -3.91
CA ALA A 436 -1.90 -3.67 -2.94
C ALA A 436 -0.37 -3.79 -2.94
N GLY A 437 0.31 -2.95 -2.17
CA GLY A 437 1.74 -3.06 -1.97
C GLY A 437 2.52 -1.81 -2.32
N SER A 438 3.85 -1.95 -2.39
CA SER A 438 4.74 -0.87 -2.82
C SER A 438 4.46 -0.47 -4.27
N LEU A 439 4.99 0.69 -4.68
CA LEU A 439 4.91 1.13 -6.08
C LEU A 439 5.48 0.08 -7.05
N ALA A 440 6.63 -0.51 -6.72
CA ALA A 440 7.23 -1.58 -7.52
C ALA A 440 6.32 -2.82 -7.62
N GLN A 441 5.76 -3.29 -6.51
CA GLN A 441 4.83 -4.43 -6.53
C GLN A 441 3.58 -4.12 -7.37
N CYS A 442 3.03 -2.90 -7.25
CA CYS A 442 1.88 -2.49 -8.05
C CYS A 442 2.24 -2.40 -9.53
N ARG A 443 3.42 -1.85 -9.90
CA ARG A 443 3.92 -1.81 -11.28
C ARG A 443 4.03 -3.20 -11.90
N ILE A 444 4.71 -4.10 -11.20
CA ILE A 444 4.97 -5.47 -11.67
C ILE A 444 3.68 -6.27 -11.79
N ASN A 445 2.92 -6.32 -10.70
CA ASN A 445 1.80 -7.27 -10.59
C ASN A 445 0.53 -6.79 -11.28
N SER A 446 0.34 -5.47 -11.48
CA SER A 446 -0.78 -4.96 -12.27
C SER A 446 -0.77 -5.47 -13.71
N LYS A 447 0.42 -5.73 -14.29
CA LYS A 447 0.56 -6.33 -15.63
C LYS A 447 -0.10 -7.71 -15.68
N TYR A 448 0.27 -8.58 -14.75
CA TYR A 448 -0.23 -9.95 -14.73
C TYR A 448 -1.70 -10.03 -14.32
N LEU A 449 -2.16 -9.15 -13.42
CA LEU A 449 -3.56 -9.06 -13.05
C LEU A 449 -4.40 -8.62 -14.26
N ALA A 450 -4.00 -7.58 -14.97
CA ALA A 450 -4.71 -7.08 -16.13
C ALA A 450 -4.76 -8.10 -17.28
N GLN A 451 -3.65 -8.84 -17.51
CA GLN A 451 -3.61 -9.91 -18.52
C GLN A 451 -4.57 -11.05 -18.18
N GLN A 452 -4.70 -11.44 -16.90
CA GLN A 452 -5.66 -12.47 -16.49
C GLN A 452 -7.10 -12.02 -16.70
N ILE A 453 -7.43 -10.77 -16.33
CA ILE A 453 -8.75 -10.20 -16.63
C ILE A 453 -9.00 -10.18 -18.13
N LYS A 454 -8.03 -9.72 -18.94
CA LYS A 454 -8.14 -9.72 -20.40
C LYS A 454 -8.37 -11.13 -20.96
N ALA A 455 -7.64 -12.11 -20.48
CA ALA A 455 -7.78 -13.49 -20.92
C ALA A 455 -9.17 -14.07 -20.60
N MET A 456 -9.77 -13.71 -19.46
CA MET A 456 -11.14 -14.08 -19.11
C MET A 456 -12.16 -13.42 -20.03
N GLU A 457 -11.99 -12.12 -20.31
CA GLU A 457 -12.88 -11.34 -21.16
C GLU A 457 -12.88 -11.85 -22.62
N GLU A 458 -11.75 -12.37 -23.08
CA GLU A 458 -11.62 -12.95 -24.43
C GLU A 458 -11.91 -14.47 -24.46
N GLY A 459 -12.33 -15.07 -23.33
CA GLY A 459 -12.65 -16.48 -23.25
C GLY A 459 -11.44 -17.41 -23.48
N LEU A 460 -10.24 -16.97 -23.10
CA LEU A 460 -9.01 -17.80 -23.18
C LEU A 460 -8.82 -18.65 -21.92
N ILE A 461 -9.37 -18.21 -20.80
CA ILE A 461 -9.38 -18.94 -19.53
C ILE A 461 -10.76 -18.81 -18.89
N GLY A 462 -11.11 -19.77 -18.02
CA GLY A 462 -12.32 -19.76 -17.22
C GLY A 462 -12.34 -18.66 -16.16
N ARG A 463 -13.48 -18.38 -15.57
CA ARG A 463 -13.66 -17.33 -14.53
C ARG A 463 -12.90 -17.63 -13.24
N ASP A 464 -12.51 -18.85 -13.03
CA ASP A 464 -11.65 -19.31 -11.94
C ASP A 464 -10.15 -19.27 -12.29
N GLY A 465 -9.81 -18.83 -13.51
CA GLY A 465 -8.45 -18.76 -14.02
C GLY A 465 -7.93 -20.08 -14.58
N THR A 466 -8.75 -21.11 -14.70
CA THR A 466 -8.33 -22.38 -15.32
C THR A 466 -8.33 -22.30 -16.84
N PRO A 467 -7.44 -23.01 -17.53
CA PRO A 467 -7.50 -23.15 -18.99
C PRO A 467 -8.84 -23.76 -19.43
N LEU A 468 -9.39 -23.26 -20.54
CA LEU A 468 -10.61 -23.77 -21.18
C LEU A 468 -10.31 -24.98 -22.05
#